data_42fe95d65d7b3e15dfc45f5d302f309c
#
_entry.id   42fe95d65d7b3e15dfc45f5d302f309c
#
_cell.length_a   1.000
_cell.length_b   1.000
_cell.length_c   1.000
_cell.angle_alpha   90.00
_cell.angle_beta   90.00
_cell.angle_gamma   90.00
#
_symmetry.space_group_name_H-M   'P 1'
#
loop_
_entity.id
_entity.type
_entity.pdbx_description
1 polymer ?
#
loop_
_entity_poly.entity_id
_entity_poly.type
_entity_poly.pdbx_seq_one_letter_code
_entity_poly.pdbx_strand_id
1 'polypeptide(L)'
;MKAIIIFFLLSLTFSKEHEEVQKYEPQQFQVDIYKDIDDIDQSKSQNEVNAKFVSNYLIKEGENFGGCSGKREKGLFKNSTKLRNCLLQKDWEPTEEPKMGDIAFMRNTVDGGISHAMIVGENPSLRAKVVCCTLQPKSCSHKLLKFLEIYTKSK
;
A
#
# COMPACT_ATOMS: atom_id res chain seq x y z
N MET A 1 45.69 -54.17 5.27
CA MET A 1 45.32 -52.81 4.90
C MET A 1 43.85 -52.61 5.22
N LYS A 2 43.49 -51.80 6.23
CA LYS A 2 42.11 -51.50 6.60
C LYS A 2 41.76 -50.13 6.01
N ALA A 3 40.79 -50.08 5.08
CA ALA A 3 40.30 -48.85 4.53
C ALA A 3 39.31 -48.21 5.50
N ILE A 4 39.60 -46.99 5.96
CA ILE A 4 38.73 -46.18 6.79
C ILE A 4 37.86 -45.34 5.84
N ILE A 5 36.58 -45.66 5.80
CA ILE A 5 35.58 -44.85 5.06
C ILE A 5 35.12 -43.76 6.02
N ILE A 6 35.51 -42.50 5.73
CA ILE A 6 35.06 -41.32 6.45
C ILE A 6 33.74 -40.85 5.79
N PHE A 7 32.63 -41.06 6.47
CA PHE A 7 31.34 -40.46 6.11
C PHE A 7 31.34 -39.00 6.51
N PHE A 8 31.42 -38.09 5.52
CA PHE A 8 31.14 -36.70 5.72
C PHE A 8 29.61 -36.53 5.75
N LEU A 9 29.06 -36.43 6.95
CA LEU A 9 27.68 -35.94 7.14
C LEU A 9 27.66 -34.43 6.88
N LEU A 10 27.26 -34.04 5.70
CA LEU A 10 26.84 -32.64 5.41
C LEU A 10 25.51 -32.41 6.13
N SER A 11 25.56 -31.82 7.31
CA SER A 11 24.42 -31.25 7.97
C SER A 11 24.03 -29.97 7.18
N LEU A 12 23.05 -30.11 6.30
CA LEU A 12 22.32 -28.97 5.72
C LEU A 12 21.50 -28.31 6.84
N THR A 13 22.10 -27.35 7.52
CA THR A 13 21.35 -26.42 8.36
C THR A 13 20.52 -25.57 7.45
N PHE A 14 19.24 -25.91 7.29
CA PHE A 14 18.23 -25.02 6.78
C PHE A 14 18.10 -23.85 7.77
N SER A 15 18.82 -22.77 7.49
CA SER A 15 18.59 -21.48 8.11
C SER A 15 17.19 -21.07 7.69
N LYS A 16 16.19 -21.23 8.57
CA LYS A 16 14.94 -20.49 8.47
C LYS A 16 15.32 -19.02 8.60
N GLU A 17 15.48 -18.35 7.49
CA GLU A 17 15.40 -16.89 7.46
C GLU A 17 13.99 -16.54 7.97
N HIS A 18 13.90 -16.27 9.26
CA HIS A 18 12.83 -15.47 9.82
C HIS A 18 13.01 -14.10 9.16
N GLU A 19 12.20 -13.82 8.14
CA GLU A 19 12.02 -12.47 7.62
C GLU A 19 11.46 -11.65 8.80
N GLU A 20 12.38 -11.07 9.58
CA GLU A 20 12.03 -10.09 10.62
C GLU A 20 11.24 -9.02 9.89
N VAL A 21 9.92 -8.97 10.13
CA VAL A 21 9.07 -7.89 9.68
C VAL A 21 9.57 -6.66 10.42
N GLN A 22 10.55 -6.00 9.81
CA GLN A 22 11.14 -4.79 10.33
C GLN A 22 10.00 -3.80 10.52
N LYS A 23 9.61 -3.56 11.76
CA LYS A 23 8.57 -2.62 12.13
C LYS A 23 9.04 -1.23 11.70
N TYR A 24 8.54 -0.78 10.56
CA TYR A 24 8.88 0.52 10.04
C TYR A 24 8.29 1.60 10.94
N GLU A 25 9.14 2.45 11.51
CA GLU A 25 8.69 3.63 12.26
C GLU A 25 8.20 4.68 11.26
N PRO A 26 6.97 5.24 11.47
CA PRO A 26 6.46 6.30 10.60
C PRO A 26 7.41 7.50 10.62
N GLN A 27 7.80 7.96 9.44
CA GLN A 27 8.57 9.19 9.28
C GLN A 27 7.61 10.40 9.25
N GLN A 28 8.14 11.61 9.13
CA GLN A 28 7.34 12.83 9.26
C GLN A 28 6.17 12.89 8.26
N PHE A 29 6.40 12.50 7.02
CA PHE A 29 5.34 12.44 6.01
C PHE A 29 4.17 11.55 6.44
N GLN A 30 4.45 10.34 6.94
CA GLN A 30 3.41 9.42 7.41
C GLN A 30 2.68 9.98 8.63
N VAL A 31 3.38 10.64 9.53
CA VAL A 31 2.77 11.32 10.67
C VAL A 31 1.82 12.41 10.20
N ASP A 32 2.23 13.21 9.21
CA ASP A 32 1.43 14.32 8.71
C ASP A 32 0.15 13.85 8.00
N ILE A 33 0.20 12.76 7.24
CA ILE A 33 -0.99 12.22 6.60
C ILE A 33 -1.99 11.60 7.59
N TYR A 34 -1.57 11.27 8.82
CA TYR A 34 -2.47 10.77 9.87
C TYR A 34 -3.10 11.87 10.71
N LYS A 35 -2.61 13.11 10.60
CA LYS A 35 -3.27 14.26 11.23
C LYS A 35 -4.61 14.51 10.54
N ASP A 36 -5.57 14.97 11.27
CA ASP A 36 -6.89 15.39 10.77
C ASP A 36 -7.76 14.29 10.11
N ILE A 37 -7.52 13.01 10.42
CA ILE A 37 -8.33 11.89 9.92
C ILE A 37 -9.24 11.31 11.00
N ASP A 38 -9.43 12.04 12.09
CA ASP A 38 -10.23 11.57 13.23
C ASP A 38 -11.70 11.35 12.89
N ASP A 39 -12.20 11.97 11.82
CA ASP A 39 -13.58 11.85 11.34
C ASP A 39 -13.89 10.55 10.57
N ILE A 40 -12.90 9.71 10.29
CA ILE A 40 -13.15 8.45 9.57
C ILE A 40 -13.61 7.37 10.53
N ASP A 41 -14.87 6.95 10.38
CA ASP A 41 -15.46 5.86 11.16
C ASP A 41 -14.73 4.54 10.90
N GLN A 42 -13.93 4.11 11.87
CA GLN A 42 -13.10 2.91 11.79
C GLN A 42 -13.89 1.61 12.01
N SER A 43 -15.17 1.68 12.32
CA SER A 43 -16.04 0.51 12.42
C SER A 43 -16.46 -0.07 11.07
N LYS A 44 -16.19 0.67 9.97
CA LYS A 44 -16.49 0.25 8.59
C LYS A 44 -15.51 -0.80 8.08
N SER A 45 -15.82 -1.37 6.92
CA SER A 45 -14.91 -2.31 6.26
C SER A 45 -13.55 -1.65 5.98
N GLN A 46 -12.48 -2.44 6.01
CA GLN A 46 -11.14 -1.92 5.74
C GLN A 46 -11.03 -1.26 4.35
N ASN A 47 -11.74 -1.80 3.35
CA ASN A 47 -11.80 -1.22 2.02
C ASN A 47 -12.41 0.20 2.06
N GLU A 48 -13.51 0.40 2.79
CA GLU A 48 -14.14 1.72 2.94
C GLU A 48 -13.22 2.69 3.70
N VAL A 49 -12.65 2.24 4.82
CA VAL A 49 -11.75 3.07 5.64
C VAL A 49 -10.54 3.51 4.83
N ASN A 50 -9.90 2.60 4.12
CA ASN A 50 -8.72 2.93 3.31
C ASN A 50 -9.07 3.84 2.11
N ALA A 51 -10.21 3.61 1.47
CA ALA A 51 -10.67 4.49 0.39
C ALA A 51 -10.91 5.92 0.89
N LYS A 52 -11.54 6.09 2.05
CA LYS A 52 -11.73 7.40 2.69
C LYS A 52 -10.39 8.05 3.06
N PHE A 53 -9.48 7.29 3.65
CA PHE A 53 -8.14 7.75 4.01
C PHE A 53 -7.40 8.33 2.82
N VAL A 54 -7.27 7.56 1.73
CA VAL A 54 -6.58 8.00 0.52
C VAL A 54 -7.32 9.16 -0.14
N SER A 55 -8.66 9.14 -0.17
CA SER A 55 -9.45 10.25 -0.73
C SER A 55 -9.22 11.55 0.03
N ASN A 56 -9.14 11.50 1.37
CA ASN A 56 -8.88 12.67 2.19
C ASN A 56 -7.50 13.25 1.92
N TYR A 57 -6.48 12.39 1.83
CA TYR A 57 -5.13 12.79 1.44
C TYR A 57 -5.14 13.49 0.08
N LEU A 58 -5.73 12.88 -0.94
CA LEU A 58 -5.78 13.43 -2.28
C LEU A 58 -6.49 14.78 -2.37
N ILE A 59 -7.60 14.97 -1.63
CA ILE A 59 -8.30 16.25 -1.54
C ILE A 59 -7.39 17.33 -0.95
N LYS A 60 -6.61 17.00 0.08
CA LYS A 60 -5.63 17.93 0.68
C LYS A 60 -4.51 18.29 -0.28
N GLU A 61 -4.10 17.35 -1.14
CA GLU A 61 -3.17 17.58 -2.24
C GLU A 61 -3.79 18.31 -3.44
N GLY A 62 -5.04 18.73 -3.35
CA GLY A 62 -5.72 19.54 -4.35
C GLY A 62 -6.49 18.73 -5.40
N GLU A 63 -6.66 17.42 -5.21
CA GLU A 63 -7.48 16.63 -6.14
C GLU A 63 -8.96 16.96 -6.03
N ASN A 64 -9.59 17.00 -7.20
CA ASN A 64 -11.03 17.20 -7.31
C ASN A 64 -11.69 15.98 -7.97
N PHE A 65 -12.58 15.32 -7.24
CA PHE A 65 -13.31 14.15 -7.70
C PHE A 65 -14.62 14.48 -8.45
N GLY A 66 -14.84 15.73 -8.83
CA GLY A 66 -15.97 16.12 -9.68
C GLY A 66 -15.99 15.31 -10.99
N GLY A 67 -17.18 14.84 -11.39
CA GLY A 67 -17.35 14.01 -12.58
C GLY A 67 -17.10 12.50 -12.39
N CYS A 68 -16.45 12.09 -11.31
CA CYS A 68 -16.25 10.67 -11.04
C CYS A 68 -17.51 9.99 -10.49
N SER A 69 -17.78 8.77 -10.95
CA SER A 69 -18.87 7.93 -10.44
C SER A 69 -18.49 7.24 -9.13
N GLY A 70 -19.45 7.04 -8.24
CA GLY A 70 -19.27 6.28 -7.00
C GLY A 70 -19.90 6.95 -5.78
N LYS A 71 -20.31 6.13 -4.81
CA LYS A 71 -20.83 6.65 -3.54
C LYS A 71 -19.72 7.33 -2.75
N ARG A 72 -19.96 8.56 -2.36
CA ARG A 72 -19.07 9.37 -1.50
C ARG A 72 -19.82 9.82 -0.26
N GLU A 73 -19.07 9.99 0.79
CA GLU A 73 -19.55 10.58 2.03
C GLU A 73 -18.63 11.74 2.40
N LYS A 74 -19.19 12.93 2.57
CA LYS A 74 -18.40 14.16 2.77
C LYS A 74 -17.31 14.34 1.69
N GLY A 75 -17.58 13.95 0.44
CA GLY A 75 -16.62 13.99 -0.66
C GLY A 75 -15.67 12.78 -0.77
N LEU A 76 -15.59 11.94 0.25
CA LEU A 76 -14.66 10.81 0.31
C LEU A 76 -15.26 9.53 -0.30
N PHE A 77 -14.46 8.80 -1.07
CA PHE A 77 -14.89 7.52 -1.63
C PHE A 77 -15.07 6.45 -0.53
N LYS A 78 -16.11 5.63 -0.69
CA LYS A 78 -16.41 4.48 0.18
C LYS A 78 -15.89 3.14 -0.35
N ASN A 79 -15.19 3.14 -1.48
CA ASN A 79 -14.71 1.94 -2.13
C ASN A 79 -13.44 2.21 -2.94
N SER A 80 -12.41 1.41 -2.71
CA SER A 80 -11.10 1.57 -3.34
C SER A 80 -11.13 1.35 -4.85
N THR A 81 -11.98 0.45 -5.36
CA THR A 81 -12.15 0.25 -6.81
C THR A 81 -12.70 1.51 -7.48
N LYS A 82 -13.71 2.16 -6.84
CA LYS A 82 -14.30 3.40 -7.37
C LYS A 82 -13.31 4.57 -7.32
N LEU A 83 -12.53 4.66 -6.24
CA LEU A 83 -11.44 5.64 -6.15
C LEU A 83 -10.42 5.42 -7.28
N ARG A 84 -9.92 4.19 -7.45
CA ARG A 84 -8.97 3.86 -8.53
C ARG A 84 -9.51 4.25 -9.90
N ASN A 85 -10.76 3.87 -10.20
CA ASN A 85 -11.37 4.18 -11.48
C ASN A 85 -11.53 5.70 -11.71
N CYS A 86 -11.73 6.47 -10.63
CA CYS A 86 -11.72 7.92 -10.70
C CYS A 86 -10.34 8.47 -11.04
N LEU A 87 -9.29 7.98 -10.38
CA LEU A 87 -7.92 8.43 -10.64
C LEU A 87 -7.52 8.21 -12.10
N LEU A 88 -7.89 7.08 -12.69
CA LEU A 88 -7.68 6.80 -14.11
C LEU A 88 -8.37 7.80 -15.07
N GLN A 89 -9.40 8.52 -14.60
CA GLN A 89 -10.09 9.57 -15.35
C GLN A 89 -9.49 10.96 -15.08
N LYS A 90 -8.47 11.07 -14.23
CA LYS A 90 -7.91 12.30 -13.67
C LYS A 90 -6.39 12.42 -13.84
N ASP A 91 -5.88 12.04 -14.98
CA ASP A 91 -4.46 12.16 -15.30
C ASP A 91 -3.51 11.39 -14.35
N TRP A 92 -4.02 10.31 -13.73
CA TRP A 92 -3.20 9.37 -13.00
C TRP A 92 -2.88 8.17 -13.89
N GLU A 93 -1.62 7.78 -13.95
CA GLU A 93 -1.14 6.69 -14.79
C GLU A 93 -0.37 5.65 -13.99
N PRO A 94 -0.38 4.37 -14.42
CA PRO A 94 0.42 3.34 -13.78
C PRO A 94 1.91 3.66 -13.81
N THR A 95 2.63 3.34 -12.73
CA THR A 95 4.08 3.52 -12.66
C THR A 95 4.77 2.29 -12.07
N GLU A 96 5.94 1.97 -12.60
CA GLU A 96 6.87 1.00 -12.03
C GLU A 96 7.95 1.67 -11.15
N GLU A 97 8.00 3.00 -11.17
CA GLU A 97 8.92 3.82 -10.39
C GLU A 97 8.15 4.60 -9.32
N PRO A 98 7.73 3.94 -8.23
CA PRO A 98 6.94 4.57 -7.19
C PRO A 98 7.74 5.64 -6.45
N LYS A 99 7.07 6.74 -6.13
CA LYS A 99 7.60 7.83 -5.32
C LYS A 99 6.63 8.17 -4.18
N MET A 100 7.14 8.88 -3.20
CA MET A 100 6.33 9.36 -2.07
C MET A 100 5.10 10.13 -2.56
N GLY A 101 3.94 9.79 -1.99
CA GLY A 101 2.66 10.40 -2.36
C GLY A 101 1.92 9.71 -3.51
N ASP A 102 2.54 8.79 -4.23
CA ASP A 102 1.84 7.95 -5.21
C ASP A 102 0.79 7.07 -4.52
N ILE A 103 -0.19 6.62 -5.27
CA ILE A 103 -1.29 5.81 -4.73
C ILE A 103 -1.12 4.37 -5.17
N ALA A 104 -1.13 3.46 -4.20
CA ALA A 104 -1.04 2.03 -4.44
C ALA A 104 -2.39 1.35 -4.15
N PHE A 105 -2.75 0.41 -5.00
CA PHE A 105 -3.93 -0.44 -4.83
C PHE A 105 -3.53 -1.91 -4.79
N MET A 106 -4.05 -2.63 -3.82
CA MET A 106 -3.87 -4.08 -3.74
C MET A 106 -5.08 -4.78 -4.33
N ARG A 107 -4.82 -5.63 -5.32
CA ARG A 107 -5.84 -6.45 -5.95
C ARG A 107 -6.11 -7.71 -5.12
N ASN A 108 -7.37 -8.02 -4.96
CA ASN A 108 -7.78 -9.29 -4.38
C ASN A 108 -7.55 -10.41 -5.40
N THR A 109 -6.88 -11.46 -4.98
CA THR A 109 -6.57 -12.62 -5.85
C THR A 109 -7.77 -13.50 -6.15
N VAL A 110 -8.85 -13.40 -5.36
CA VAL A 110 -10.04 -14.27 -5.51
C VAL A 110 -11.00 -13.72 -6.56
N ASP A 111 -11.33 -12.43 -6.49
CA ASP A 111 -12.34 -11.79 -7.35
C ASP A 111 -11.79 -10.72 -8.29
N GLY A 112 -10.49 -10.45 -8.21
CA GLY A 112 -9.81 -9.41 -9.00
C GLY A 112 -10.17 -7.98 -8.63
N GLY A 113 -11.03 -7.77 -7.62
CA GLY A 113 -11.40 -6.45 -7.11
C GLY A 113 -10.26 -5.79 -6.32
N ILE A 114 -10.37 -4.51 -6.07
CA ILE A 114 -9.41 -3.79 -5.22
C ILE A 114 -9.81 -3.95 -3.76
N SER A 115 -8.93 -4.58 -2.98
CA SER A 115 -9.15 -4.80 -1.55
C SER A 115 -8.67 -3.64 -0.67
N HIS A 116 -7.60 -2.95 -1.08
CA HIS A 116 -6.99 -1.86 -0.30
C HIS A 116 -6.55 -0.72 -1.21
N ALA A 117 -6.68 0.50 -0.69
CA ALA A 117 -6.02 1.70 -1.21
C ALA A 117 -4.98 2.17 -0.18
N MET A 118 -3.83 2.63 -0.64
CA MET A 118 -2.68 2.95 0.20
C MET A 118 -1.95 4.15 -0.40
N ILE A 119 -1.17 4.86 0.43
CA ILE A 119 -0.28 5.94 0.01
C ILE A 119 1.16 5.43 0.10
N VAL A 120 1.95 5.67 -0.94
CA VAL A 120 3.39 5.36 -0.93
C VAL A 120 4.10 6.33 0.01
N GLY A 121 4.83 5.80 0.98
CA GLY A 121 5.54 6.56 2.00
C GLY A 121 6.93 7.04 1.57
N GLU A 122 7.69 7.56 2.53
CA GLU A 122 8.97 8.24 2.30
C GLU A 122 10.12 7.35 1.81
N ASN A 123 10.02 6.04 1.90
CA ASN A 123 11.10 5.17 1.47
C ASN A 123 10.67 4.19 0.37
N PRO A 124 10.34 4.67 -0.84
CA PRO A 124 9.92 3.83 -1.96
C PRO A 124 11.08 3.11 -2.66
N SER A 125 12.34 3.40 -2.30
CA SER A 125 13.53 2.98 -3.05
C SER A 125 13.89 1.49 -2.92
N LEU A 126 13.14 0.71 -2.19
CA LEU A 126 13.32 -0.74 -2.12
C LEU A 126 12.81 -1.38 -3.42
N ARG A 127 13.71 -1.81 -4.29
CA ARG A 127 13.42 -2.34 -5.64
C ARG A 127 12.31 -3.41 -5.71
N ALA A 128 12.12 -4.18 -4.66
CA ALA A 128 11.11 -5.24 -4.60
C ALA A 128 9.93 -4.89 -3.68
N LYS A 129 9.97 -3.77 -2.99
CA LYS A 129 9.00 -3.39 -1.95
C LYS A 129 8.77 -1.89 -1.95
N VAL A 130 7.59 -1.48 -1.56
CA VAL A 130 7.26 -0.09 -1.24
C VAL A 130 6.73 0.01 0.18
N VAL A 131 6.92 1.16 0.81
CA VAL A 131 6.27 1.47 2.09
C VAL A 131 4.91 2.07 1.78
N CYS A 132 3.85 1.42 2.22
CA CYS A 132 2.49 1.86 1.99
C CYS A 132 1.78 2.15 3.31
N CYS A 133 1.08 3.27 3.37
CA CYS A 133 0.36 3.73 4.56
C CYS A 133 -1.14 3.55 4.40
N THR A 134 -1.77 3.01 5.43
CA THR A 134 -3.22 2.82 5.55
C THR A 134 -3.69 3.32 6.90
N LEU A 135 -4.97 3.67 7.02
CA LEU A 135 -5.51 4.13 8.29
C LEU A 135 -5.71 3.00 9.30
N GLN A 136 -6.02 1.79 8.84
CA GLN A 136 -6.30 0.65 9.71
C GLN A 136 -5.40 -0.56 9.41
N PRO A 137 -4.54 -0.91 10.37
CA PRO A 137 -4.12 -0.09 11.50
C PRO A 137 -3.36 1.14 10.99
N LYS A 138 -3.33 2.22 11.76
CA LYS A 138 -2.51 3.41 11.47
C LYS A 138 -1.05 2.98 11.37
N SER A 139 -0.62 2.61 10.17
CA SER A 139 0.69 2.00 9.97
C SER A 139 1.17 2.14 8.55
N CYS A 140 2.47 2.14 8.40
CA CYS A 140 3.13 1.87 7.13
C CYS A 140 3.67 0.45 7.15
N SER A 141 3.60 -0.23 6.03
CA SER A 141 4.10 -1.59 5.88
C SER A 141 4.79 -1.76 4.55
N HIS A 142 5.81 -2.61 4.54
CA HIS A 142 6.45 -3.02 3.30
C HIS A 142 5.51 -3.96 2.52
N LYS A 143 5.31 -3.67 1.24
CA LYS A 143 4.52 -4.51 0.32
C LYS A 143 5.38 -4.89 -0.88
N LEU A 144 5.18 -6.10 -1.37
CA LEU A 144 5.86 -6.52 -2.60
C LEU A 144 5.22 -5.82 -3.80
N LEU A 145 6.02 -5.15 -4.62
CA LEU A 145 5.56 -4.39 -5.80
C LEU A 145 4.67 -5.23 -6.72
N LYS A 146 4.98 -6.50 -6.92
CA LYS A 146 4.22 -7.40 -7.80
C LYS A 146 2.75 -7.61 -7.42
N PHE A 147 2.37 -7.28 -6.17
CA PHE A 147 0.99 -7.37 -5.69
C PHE A 147 0.26 -6.04 -5.71
N LEU A 148 0.93 -4.97 -6.13
CA LEU A 148 0.38 -3.63 -6.12
C LEU A 148 0.27 -3.08 -7.54
N GLU A 149 -0.82 -2.36 -7.77
CA GLU A 149 -0.93 -1.42 -8.87
C GLU A 149 -0.62 -0.03 -8.30
N ILE A 150 0.39 0.64 -8.81
CA ILE A 150 0.80 1.96 -8.32
C ILE A 150 0.55 2.99 -9.39
N TYR A 151 -0.02 4.10 -8.99
CA TYR A 151 -0.39 5.20 -9.86
C TYR A 151 0.30 6.48 -9.41
N THR A 152 0.88 7.18 -10.36
CA THR A 152 1.46 8.52 -10.19
C THR A 152 0.63 9.53 -10.97
N LYS A 153 0.62 10.78 -10.52
CA LYS A 153 -0.02 11.86 -11.25
C LYS A 153 0.89 12.32 -12.38
N SER A 154 0.35 12.36 -13.60
CA SER A 154 1.02 12.98 -14.74
C SER A 154 1.28 14.47 -14.46
N LYS A 155 2.41 14.99 -14.91
CA LYS A 155 2.79 16.40 -14.71
C LYS A 155 2.08 17.31 -15.71
#